data_e35a9a09bbd0fe59a43e7bf6acbd39f7
#
_entry.id   e35a9a09bbd0fe59a43e7bf6acbd39f7
#
_cell.length_a   1.000
_cell.length_b   1.000
_cell.length_c   1.000
_cell.angle_alpha   90.00
_cell.angle_beta   90.00
_cell.angle_gamma   90.00
#
_symmetry.space_group_name_H-M   'P 1'
#
loop_
_entity.id
_entity.type
_entity.pdbx_description
1 polymer ?
#
loop_
_entity_poly.entity_id
_entity_poly.type
_entity_poly.pdbx_seq_one_letter_code
_entity_poly.pdbx_strand_id
1 'polypeptide(L)'
;SVKNKGSTVPLRQVSVLVLLAILCVTFRIGITSSAAGDTAALSANDRSRWCTVAALVHHGTYEIDELVIRTDPATKKRTRDKKWYTIDLVRHKGADGREHYYSSKPTLLPTLLAGEYWVLHKMTGWDIRDNPLLVIRSLLLLTNLPLFLLLVAISISWSRRYCKTGWARVFAAGVISWGTFLLTFSNTLNNHLVAAVSVCVAME
;
A
#
# COMPACT_ATOMS: atom_id res chain seq x y z
N SER A 1 -3.80 -16.57 51.65
CA SER A 1 -3.97 -17.07 50.26
C SER A 1 -4.78 -16.02 49.47
N VAL A 2 -4.04 -15.07 48.85
CA VAL A 2 -4.65 -14.08 47.92
C VAL A 2 -4.98 -14.85 46.67
N LYS A 3 -6.24 -15.22 46.45
CA LYS A 3 -6.73 -15.71 45.18
C LYS A 3 -6.53 -14.59 44.15
N ASN A 4 -5.49 -14.75 43.34
CA ASN A 4 -5.26 -13.95 42.16
C ASN A 4 -6.48 -14.17 41.23
N LYS A 5 -7.49 -13.30 41.34
CA LYS A 5 -8.55 -13.21 40.37
C LYS A 5 -7.87 -12.74 39.07
N GLY A 6 -7.37 -13.71 38.28
CA GLY A 6 -6.90 -13.44 36.94
C GLY A 6 -7.98 -12.64 36.25
N SER A 7 -7.75 -11.34 36.09
CA SER A 7 -8.64 -10.46 35.35
C SER A 7 -8.82 -11.08 33.96
N THR A 8 -10.00 -11.62 33.72
CA THR A 8 -10.36 -12.05 32.39
C THR A 8 -10.10 -10.87 31.46
N VAL A 9 -9.10 -11.02 30.62
CA VAL A 9 -8.76 -9.98 29.62
C VAL A 9 -10.07 -9.66 28.91
N PRO A 10 -10.42 -8.42 28.75
CA PRO A 10 -11.55 -8.06 27.95
C PRO A 10 -11.22 -8.32 26.47
N LEU A 11 -11.19 -9.59 26.07
CA LEU A 11 -11.03 -10.04 24.69
C LEU A 11 -11.97 -9.25 23.76
N ARG A 12 -13.16 -8.97 24.27
CA ARG A 12 -14.16 -8.15 23.58
C ARG A 12 -13.64 -6.75 23.24
N GLN A 13 -12.96 -6.07 24.16
CA GLN A 13 -12.46 -4.70 23.95
C GLN A 13 -11.32 -4.69 22.91
N VAL A 14 -10.39 -5.64 22.99
CA VAL A 14 -9.31 -5.80 21.99
C VAL A 14 -9.93 -6.08 20.62
N SER A 15 -10.89 -7.02 20.55
CA SER A 15 -11.53 -7.38 19.26
C SER A 15 -12.31 -6.20 18.67
N VAL A 16 -12.99 -5.39 19.47
CA VAL A 16 -13.68 -4.19 18.99
C VAL A 16 -12.70 -3.17 18.44
N LEU A 17 -11.59 -2.87 19.14
CA LEU A 17 -10.56 -1.94 18.66
C LEU A 17 -9.97 -2.38 17.31
N VAL A 18 -9.66 -3.66 17.20
CA VAL A 18 -9.10 -4.23 15.96
C VAL A 18 -10.12 -4.20 14.82
N LEU A 19 -11.37 -4.59 15.08
CA LEU A 19 -12.44 -4.55 14.08
C LEU A 19 -12.65 -3.13 13.55
N LEU A 20 -12.72 -2.15 14.44
CA LEU A 20 -12.85 -0.75 14.06
C LEU A 20 -11.65 -0.27 13.23
N ALA A 21 -10.42 -0.71 13.55
CA ALA A 21 -9.23 -0.37 12.75
C ALA A 21 -9.30 -0.98 11.35
N ILE A 22 -9.71 -2.25 11.24
CA ILE A 22 -9.93 -2.92 9.95
C ILE A 22 -10.96 -2.17 9.11
N LEU A 23 -12.11 -1.85 9.68
CA LEU A 23 -13.16 -1.09 9.01
C LEU A 23 -12.65 0.30 8.58
N CYS A 24 -11.87 0.97 9.43
CA CYS A 24 -11.26 2.25 9.12
C CYS A 24 -10.27 2.15 7.93
N VAL A 25 -9.36 1.16 7.94
CA VAL A 25 -8.41 0.93 6.83
C VAL A 25 -9.16 0.64 5.53
N THR A 26 -10.12 -0.29 5.57
CA THR A 26 -10.94 -0.67 4.40
C THR A 26 -11.68 0.54 3.84
N PHE A 27 -12.34 1.30 4.70
CA PHE A 27 -13.06 2.52 4.31
C PHE A 27 -12.10 3.57 3.70
N ARG A 28 -10.97 3.83 4.35
CA ARG A 28 -9.96 4.79 3.85
C ARG A 28 -9.43 4.39 2.48
N ILE A 29 -9.10 3.12 2.26
CA ILE A 29 -8.69 2.62 0.94
C ILE A 29 -9.82 2.86 -0.08
N GLY A 30 -11.06 2.53 0.30
CA GLY A 30 -12.23 2.68 -0.57
C GLY A 30 -12.51 4.12 -1.01
N ILE A 31 -12.21 5.12 -0.18
CA ILE A 31 -12.40 6.55 -0.50
C ILE A 31 -11.13 7.25 -0.98
N THR A 32 -9.96 6.57 -0.93
CA THR A 32 -8.68 7.17 -1.33
C THR A 32 -8.76 7.69 -2.76
N SER A 33 -8.40 8.95 -2.92
CA SER A 33 -8.40 9.66 -4.21
C SER A 33 -7.34 10.76 -4.20
N SER A 34 -6.74 11.04 -5.38
CA SER A 34 -5.91 12.22 -5.60
C SER A 34 -6.73 13.50 -5.43
N ALA A 35 -6.07 14.64 -5.32
CA ALA A 35 -6.73 15.95 -5.25
C ALA A 35 -7.61 16.24 -6.48
N ALA A 36 -7.25 15.68 -7.65
CA ALA A 36 -8.03 15.80 -8.88
C ALA A 36 -9.19 14.79 -8.99
N GLY A 37 -9.27 13.80 -8.09
CA GLY A 37 -10.31 12.77 -8.10
C GLY A 37 -10.15 11.69 -9.16
N ASP A 38 -9.07 11.69 -9.91
CA ASP A 38 -8.86 10.88 -11.12
C ASP A 38 -8.04 9.60 -10.90
N THR A 39 -7.37 9.47 -9.76
CA THR A 39 -6.56 8.29 -9.38
C THR A 39 -6.54 8.12 -7.86
N ALA A 40 -6.29 6.92 -7.38
CA ALA A 40 -6.06 6.65 -5.96
C ALA A 40 -4.58 6.79 -5.54
N ALA A 41 -3.69 7.25 -6.43
CA ALA A 41 -2.29 7.54 -6.12
C ALA A 41 -2.15 8.91 -5.42
N LEU A 42 -1.97 8.92 -4.09
CA LEU A 42 -2.06 10.13 -3.26
C LEU A 42 -0.85 11.05 -3.37
N SER A 43 0.35 10.51 -3.52
CA SER A 43 1.60 11.27 -3.51
C SER A 43 2.43 11.05 -4.77
N ALA A 44 3.42 11.92 -4.99
CA ALA A 44 4.40 11.74 -6.06
C ALA A 44 5.12 10.38 -5.95
N ASN A 45 5.49 10.02 -4.73
CA ASN A 45 6.14 8.77 -4.38
C ASN A 45 5.28 7.54 -4.70
N ASP A 46 4.02 7.56 -4.29
CA ASP A 46 3.02 6.54 -4.55
C ASP A 46 2.78 6.40 -6.06
N ARG A 47 2.54 7.52 -6.75
CA ARG A 47 2.33 7.57 -8.20
C ARG A 47 3.49 6.98 -9.00
N SER A 48 4.73 7.29 -8.61
CA SER A 48 5.93 6.73 -9.22
C SER A 48 5.97 5.21 -9.20
N ARG A 49 5.55 4.60 -8.08
CA ARG A 49 5.46 3.14 -7.96
C ARG A 49 4.35 2.55 -8.81
N TRP A 50 3.17 3.19 -8.83
CA TRP A 50 2.06 2.73 -9.68
C TRP A 50 2.39 2.81 -11.17
N CYS A 51 3.16 3.81 -11.60
CA CYS A 51 3.68 3.87 -12.97
C CYS A 51 4.59 2.65 -13.28
N THR A 52 5.44 2.24 -12.33
CA THR A 52 6.27 1.04 -12.49
C THR A 52 5.42 -0.24 -12.57
N VAL A 53 4.40 -0.38 -11.70
CA VAL A 53 3.46 -1.51 -11.75
C VAL A 53 2.79 -1.62 -13.12
N ALA A 54 2.29 -0.50 -13.64
CA ALA A 54 1.64 -0.46 -14.94
C ALA A 54 2.61 -0.78 -16.09
N ALA A 55 3.82 -0.18 -16.10
CA ALA A 55 4.83 -0.40 -17.13
C ALA A 55 5.27 -1.87 -17.21
N LEU A 56 5.46 -2.51 -16.08
CA LEU A 56 5.81 -3.94 -16.02
C LEU A 56 4.74 -4.83 -16.62
N VAL A 57 3.45 -4.55 -16.35
CA VAL A 57 2.35 -5.39 -16.83
C VAL A 57 2.05 -5.16 -18.30
N HIS A 58 2.09 -3.91 -18.77
CA HIS A 58 1.70 -3.58 -20.15
C HIS A 58 2.86 -3.64 -21.14
N HIS A 59 4.10 -3.38 -20.69
CA HIS A 59 5.27 -3.24 -21.56
C HIS A 59 6.44 -4.17 -21.18
N GLY A 60 6.38 -4.85 -20.02
CA GLY A 60 7.46 -5.73 -19.55
C GLY A 60 8.75 -4.99 -19.20
N THR A 61 8.68 -3.68 -18.93
CA THR A 61 9.84 -2.82 -18.67
C THR A 61 9.64 -1.98 -17.42
N TYR A 62 10.74 -1.47 -16.86
CA TYR A 62 10.72 -0.45 -15.79
C TYR A 62 10.65 0.98 -16.33
N GLU A 63 10.64 1.18 -17.64
CA GLU A 63 10.48 2.48 -18.29
C GLU A 63 9.05 2.97 -18.16
N ILE A 64 8.88 4.17 -17.59
CA ILE A 64 7.55 4.72 -17.29
C ILE A 64 7.14 5.85 -18.23
N ASP A 65 7.89 6.04 -19.33
CA ASP A 65 7.69 7.15 -20.29
C ASP A 65 6.25 7.25 -20.78
N GLU A 66 5.64 6.15 -21.21
CA GLU A 66 4.31 6.11 -21.79
C GLU A 66 3.19 6.50 -20.82
N LEU A 67 3.47 6.39 -19.51
CA LEU A 67 2.53 6.81 -18.47
C LEU A 67 2.72 8.28 -18.10
N VAL A 68 3.98 8.71 -17.93
CA VAL A 68 4.28 10.06 -17.42
C VAL A 68 4.30 11.13 -18.52
N ILE A 69 4.48 10.71 -19.79
CA ILE A 69 4.51 11.62 -20.95
C ILE A 69 3.39 11.25 -21.91
N ARG A 70 2.50 12.20 -22.16
CA ARG A 70 1.47 12.09 -23.18
C ARG A 70 1.96 12.72 -24.47
N THR A 71 1.87 11.99 -25.58
CA THR A 71 2.14 12.53 -26.92
C THR A 71 0.83 12.80 -27.61
N ASP A 72 0.60 14.05 -28.02
CA ASP A 72 -0.56 14.45 -28.81
C ASP A 72 -0.47 13.78 -30.19
N PRO A 73 -1.48 13.00 -30.62
CA PRO A 73 -1.45 12.30 -31.91
C PRO A 73 -1.36 13.23 -33.11
N ALA A 74 -2.00 14.42 -33.05
CA ALA A 74 -2.10 15.38 -34.15
C ALA A 74 -0.82 16.23 -34.27
N THR A 75 -0.36 16.79 -33.13
CA THR A 75 0.75 17.76 -33.14
C THR A 75 2.11 17.11 -32.86
N LYS A 76 2.14 15.82 -32.46
CA LYS A 76 3.33 15.10 -31.99
C LYS A 76 4.03 15.76 -30.79
N LYS A 77 3.37 16.73 -30.16
CA LYS A 77 3.91 17.44 -29.00
C LYS A 77 3.86 16.54 -27.77
N ARG A 78 4.99 16.41 -27.10
CA ARG A 78 5.14 15.66 -25.83
C ARG A 78 4.83 16.59 -24.66
N THR A 79 3.89 16.20 -23.81
CA THR A 79 3.49 16.94 -22.60
C THR A 79 3.46 15.99 -21.40
N ARG A 80 3.59 16.53 -20.19
CA ARG A 80 3.44 15.76 -18.97
C ARG A 80 2.00 15.29 -18.83
N ASP A 81 1.80 14.01 -18.55
CA ASP A 81 0.45 13.51 -18.27
C ASP A 81 -0.01 14.05 -16.91
N LYS A 82 -1.19 14.68 -16.86
CA LYS A 82 -1.70 15.33 -15.64
C LYS A 82 -2.01 14.31 -14.52
N LYS A 83 -2.43 13.10 -14.89
CA LYS A 83 -2.81 12.03 -13.97
C LYS A 83 -1.59 11.29 -13.42
N TRP A 84 -0.63 10.96 -14.30
CA TRP A 84 0.46 10.04 -14.00
C TRP A 84 1.83 10.69 -13.78
N TYR A 85 2.02 11.94 -14.26
CA TYR A 85 3.31 12.61 -14.06
C TYR A 85 3.64 12.77 -12.58
N THR A 86 4.89 12.50 -12.24
CA THR A 86 5.43 12.60 -10.89
C THR A 86 6.79 13.30 -10.92
N ILE A 87 7.18 13.92 -9.80
CA ILE A 87 8.52 14.46 -9.61
C ILE A 87 9.51 13.39 -9.14
N ASP A 88 9.01 12.26 -8.65
CA ASP A 88 9.79 11.11 -8.14
C ASP A 88 10.21 10.20 -9.30
N LEU A 89 10.95 10.73 -10.25
CA LEU A 89 11.49 10.01 -11.40
C LEU A 89 12.94 10.38 -11.65
N VAL A 90 13.65 9.48 -12.29
CA VAL A 90 15.04 9.67 -12.76
C VAL A 90 15.12 9.41 -14.25
N ARG A 91 16.09 10.05 -14.92
CA ARG A 91 16.41 9.76 -16.32
C ARG A 91 17.64 8.88 -16.39
N HIS A 92 17.56 7.86 -17.20
CA HIS A 92 18.66 6.94 -17.44
C HIS A 92 18.62 6.44 -18.87
N LYS A 93 19.79 6.06 -19.42
CA LYS A 93 19.85 5.40 -20.73
C LYS A 93 19.29 4.00 -20.63
N GLY A 94 18.33 3.69 -21.47
CA GLY A 94 17.78 2.35 -21.67
C GLY A 94 18.69 1.46 -22.51
N ALA A 95 18.27 0.23 -22.73
CA ALA A 95 18.98 -0.73 -23.57
C ALA A 95 19.07 -0.29 -25.05
N ASP A 96 18.17 0.56 -25.51
CA ASP A 96 18.13 1.16 -26.85
C ASP A 96 19.09 2.36 -27.01
N GLY A 97 19.83 2.72 -25.93
CA GLY A 97 20.74 3.85 -25.88
C GLY A 97 20.09 5.23 -25.73
N ARG A 98 18.74 5.29 -25.64
CA ARG A 98 17.98 6.53 -25.43
C ARG A 98 17.75 6.80 -23.96
N GLU A 99 17.48 8.06 -23.63
CA GLU A 99 17.09 8.43 -22.26
C GLU A 99 15.61 8.16 -22.01
N HIS A 100 15.34 7.37 -20.97
CA HIS A 100 14.00 7.03 -20.48
C HIS A 100 13.78 7.50 -19.05
N TYR A 101 12.54 7.62 -18.67
CA TYR A 101 12.12 7.87 -17.28
C TYR A 101 11.92 6.57 -16.53
N TYR A 102 12.45 6.52 -15.32
CA TYR A 102 12.30 5.42 -14.37
C TYR A 102 11.81 5.95 -13.03
N SER A 103 11.16 5.13 -12.24
CA SER A 103 10.86 5.46 -10.85
C SER A 103 12.15 5.65 -10.05
N SER A 104 12.22 6.70 -9.23
CA SER A 104 13.32 6.87 -8.26
C SER A 104 13.17 6.00 -7.01
N LYS A 105 12.16 5.12 -6.96
CA LYS A 105 11.82 4.32 -5.77
C LYS A 105 12.29 2.87 -5.91
N PRO A 106 12.55 2.18 -4.76
CA PRO A 106 12.90 0.77 -4.78
C PRO A 106 11.88 -0.06 -5.55
N THR A 107 12.36 -0.95 -6.43
CA THR A 107 11.55 -1.66 -7.42
C THR A 107 10.89 -2.94 -6.91
N LEU A 108 11.40 -3.55 -5.82
CA LEU A 108 10.93 -4.86 -5.36
C LEU A 108 9.42 -4.90 -5.11
N LEU A 109 8.89 -3.96 -4.32
CA LEU A 109 7.45 -3.94 -4.01
C LEU A 109 6.60 -3.68 -5.27
N PRO A 110 6.88 -2.69 -6.13
CA PRO A 110 6.19 -2.55 -7.41
C PRO A 110 6.24 -3.79 -8.30
N THR A 111 7.36 -4.52 -8.31
CA THR A 111 7.49 -5.77 -9.09
C THR A 111 6.56 -6.86 -8.57
N LEU A 112 6.47 -7.03 -7.26
CA LEU A 112 5.52 -7.99 -6.65
C LEU A 112 4.08 -7.61 -6.95
N LEU A 113 3.72 -6.33 -6.80
CA LEU A 113 2.40 -5.84 -7.15
C LEU A 113 2.09 -5.92 -8.65
N ALA A 114 3.09 -5.83 -9.51
CA ALA A 114 2.87 -6.05 -10.94
C ALA A 114 2.39 -7.48 -11.20
N GLY A 115 2.88 -8.47 -10.47
CA GLY A 115 2.35 -9.84 -10.50
C GLY A 115 0.88 -9.93 -10.07
N GLU A 116 0.51 -9.29 -8.94
CA GLU A 116 -0.88 -9.23 -8.48
C GLU A 116 -1.77 -8.49 -9.48
N TYR A 117 -1.30 -7.36 -10.02
CA TYR A 117 -2.04 -6.60 -11.03
C TYR A 117 -2.21 -7.39 -12.33
N TRP A 118 -1.21 -8.13 -12.77
CA TRP A 118 -1.31 -8.98 -13.95
C TRP A 118 -2.43 -10.02 -13.80
N VAL A 119 -2.50 -10.67 -12.64
CA VAL A 119 -3.58 -11.63 -12.34
C VAL A 119 -4.94 -10.93 -12.35
N LEU A 120 -5.06 -9.81 -11.63
CA LEU A 120 -6.30 -9.02 -11.56
C LEU A 120 -6.76 -8.58 -12.96
N HIS A 121 -5.83 -8.06 -13.77
CA HIS A 121 -6.10 -7.62 -15.14
C HIS A 121 -6.58 -8.78 -16.03
N LYS A 122 -5.94 -9.95 -15.93
CA LYS A 122 -6.35 -11.15 -16.69
C LYS A 122 -7.72 -11.68 -16.29
N MET A 123 -8.08 -11.59 -15.01
CA MET A 123 -9.37 -12.08 -14.51
C MET A 123 -10.52 -11.12 -14.79
N THR A 124 -10.29 -9.81 -14.75
CA THR A 124 -11.35 -8.80 -14.77
C THR A 124 -11.37 -7.95 -16.04
N GLY A 125 -10.26 -7.90 -16.78
CA GLY A 125 -10.06 -6.96 -17.87
C GLY A 125 -9.82 -5.51 -17.44
N TRP A 126 -9.71 -5.23 -16.13
CA TRP A 126 -9.53 -3.86 -15.65
C TRP A 126 -8.13 -3.34 -15.96
N ASP A 127 -8.08 -2.21 -16.68
CA ASP A 127 -6.83 -1.51 -16.98
C ASP A 127 -6.63 -0.34 -16.01
N ILE A 128 -5.44 -0.25 -15.42
CA ILE A 128 -5.09 0.81 -14.47
C ILE A 128 -5.08 2.21 -15.12
N ARG A 129 -4.91 2.29 -16.43
CA ARG A 129 -4.93 3.56 -17.19
C ARG A 129 -6.35 4.08 -17.34
N ASP A 130 -7.31 3.17 -17.53
CA ASP A 130 -8.71 3.49 -17.73
C ASP A 130 -9.48 3.58 -16.41
N ASN A 131 -9.20 2.66 -15.49
CA ASN A 131 -9.89 2.52 -14.21
C ASN A 131 -8.94 2.62 -13.00
N PRO A 132 -8.13 3.69 -12.87
CA PRO A 132 -7.08 3.78 -11.85
C PRO A 132 -7.60 3.73 -10.42
N LEU A 133 -8.76 4.31 -10.15
CA LEU A 133 -9.38 4.27 -8.82
C LEU A 133 -9.73 2.84 -8.41
N LEU A 134 -10.37 2.10 -9.32
CA LEU A 134 -10.80 0.73 -9.05
C LEU A 134 -9.61 -0.21 -8.87
N VAL A 135 -8.67 -0.18 -9.82
CA VAL A 135 -7.50 -1.08 -9.82
C VAL A 135 -6.60 -0.81 -8.62
N ILE A 136 -6.23 0.44 -8.36
CA ILE A 136 -5.35 0.79 -7.25
C ILE A 136 -5.99 0.43 -5.90
N ARG A 137 -7.27 0.77 -5.69
CA ARG A 137 -7.98 0.42 -4.45
C ARG A 137 -8.08 -1.08 -4.24
N SER A 138 -8.36 -1.85 -5.30
CA SER A 138 -8.42 -3.32 -5.23
C SER A 138 -7.06 -3.91 -4.84
N LEU A 139 -5.96 -3.46 -5.45
CA LEU A 139 -4.62 -3.92 -5.13
C LEU A 139 -4.20 -3.52 -3.71
N LEU A 140 -4.53 -2.30 -3.25
CA LEU A 140 -4.29 -1.89 -1.86
C LEU A 140 -5.09 -2.74 -0.86
N LEU A 141 -6.33 -3.12 -1.18
CA LEU A 141 -7.12 -4.03 -0.35
C LEU A 141 -6.51 -5.43 -0.31
N LEU A 142 -6.03 -5.94 -1.45
CA LEU A 142 -5.43 -7.27 -1.54
C LEU A 142 -4.06 -7.35 -0.86
N THR A 143 -3.26 -6.28 -0.89
CA THR A 143 -1.89 -6.27 -0.35
C THR A 143 -1.84 -5.67 1.05
N ASN A 144 -2.27 -4.41 1.21
CA ASN A 144 -2.05 -3.66 2.45
C ASN A 144 -2.97 -4.12 3.59
N LEU A 145 -4.21 -4.51 3.30
CA LEU A 145 -5.12 -4.97 4.35
C LEU A 145 -4.66 -6.28 5.00
N PRO A 146 -4.27 -7.34 4.26
CA PRO A 146 -3.70 -8.54 4.86
C PRO A 146 -2.41 -8.28 5.64
N LEU A 147 -1.53 -7.41 5.13
CA LEU A 147 -0.30 -7.02 5.85
C LEU A 147 -0.62 -6.30 7.16
N PHE A 148 -1.58 -5.39 7.16
CA PHE A 148 -2.04 -4.70 8.37
C PHE A 148 -2.64 -5.70 9.37
N LEU A 149 -3.46 -6.65 8.91
CA LEU A 149 -4.02 -7.71 9.74
C LEU A 149 -2.95 -8.58 10.37
N LEU A 150 -1.94 -8.97 9.59
CA LEU A 150 -0.82 -9.78 10.08
C LEU A 150 -0.01 -9.03 11.14
N LEU A 151 0.29 -7.75 10.90
CA LEU A 151 0.97 -6.89 11.88
C LEU A 151 0.21 -6.83 13.20
N VAL A 152 -1.10 -6.56 13.14
CA VAL A 152 -1.96 -6.48 14.33
C VAL A 152 -2.04 -7.84 15.04
N ALA A 153 -2.15 -8.95 14.31
CA ALA A 153 -2.21 -10.29 14.86
C ALA A 153 -0.93 -10.65 15.64
N ILE A 154 0.26 -10.44 15.04
CA ILE A 154 1.55 -10.67 15.70
C ILE A 154 1.66 -9.79 16.95
N SER A 155 1.32 -8.52 16.84
CA SER A 155 1.42 -7.58 17.97
C SER A 155 0.47 -7.94 19.11
N ILE A 156 -0.72 -8.46 18.82
CA ILE A 156 -1.63 -9.00 19.85
C ILE A 156 -1.04 -10.26 20.49
N SER A 157 -0.41 -11.15 19.70
CA SER A 157 0.32 -12.31 20.23
C SER A 157 1.38 -11.86 21.24
N TRP A 158 2.20 -10.89 20.89
CA TRP A 158 3.20 -10.31 21.81
C TRP A 158 2.57 -9.65 23.04
N SER A 159 1.47 -8.93 22.89
CA SER A 159 0.79 -8.31 24.02
C SER A 159 0.28 -9.35 25.03
N ARG A 160 -0.16 -10.51 24.56
CA ARG A 160 -0.53 -11.65 25.42
C ARG A 160 0.65 -12.24 26.18
N ARG A 161 1.82 -12.28 25.53
CA ARG A 161 3.07 -12.85 26.10
C ARG A 161 3.71 -11.90 27.11
N TYR A 162 3.76 -10.60 26.83
CA TYR A 162 4.55 -9.64 27.59
C TYR A 162 3.72 -8.75 28.54
N CYS A 163 2.46 -8.47 28.23
CA CYS A 163 1.62 -7.63 29.09
C CYS A 163 0.96 -8.44 30.21
N LYS A 164 1.26 -8.07 31.46
CA LYS A 164 0.78 -8.78 32.67
C LYS A 164 -0.67 -8.46 33.03
N THR A 165 -1.19 -7.29 32.63
CA THR A 165 -2.55 -6.83 32.99
C THR A 165 -3.46 -6.75 31.77
N GLY A 166 -4.77 -6.88 32.00
CA GLY A 166 -5.76 -6.74 30.92
C GLY A 166 -5.76 -5.33 30.30
N TRP A 167 -5.58 -4.31 31.13
CA TRP A 167 -5.46 -2.92 30.68
C TRP A 167 -4.25 -2.70 29.75
N ALA A 168 -3.07 -3.22 30.13
CA ALA A 168 -1.88 -3.11 29.30
C ALA A 168 -2.06 -3.76 27.91
N ARG A 169 -2.81 -4.86 27.82
CA ARG A 169 -3.13 -5.51 26.53
C ARG A 169 -4.08 -4.68 25.69
N VAL A 170 -5.11 -4.08 26.28
CA VAL A 170 -6.03 -3.17 25.58
C VAL A 170 -5.28 -1.94 25.09
N PHE A 171 -4.45 -1.34 25.95
CA PHE A 171 -3.61 -0.20 25.59
C PHE A 171 -2.66 -0.53 24.43
N ALA A 172 -1.94 -1.65 24.50
CA ALA A 172 -1.04 -2.09 23.44
C ALA A 172 -1.80 -2.30 22.10
N ALA A 173 -2.95 -2.97 22.14
CA ALA A 173 -3.80 -3.15 20.96
C ALA A 173 -4.28 -1.81 20.38
N GLY A 174 -4.65 -0.87 21.24
CA GLY A 174 -5.05 0.48 20.82
C GLY A 174 -3.92 1.24 20.16
N VAL A 175 -2.71 1.24 20.76
CA VAL A 175 -1.54 1.92 20.20
C VAL A 175 -1.17 1.32 18.82
N ILE A 176 -1.11 0.01 18.70
CA ILE A 176 -0.72 -0.65 17.45
C ILE A 176 -1.75 -0.40 16.36
N SER A 177 -3.03 -0.54 16.67
CA SER A 177 -4.09 -0.42 15.68
C SER A 177 -4.39 1.03 15.28
N TRP A 178 -4.16 2.01 16.16
CA TRP A 178 -4.59 3.40 15.98
C TRP A 178 -3.51 4.45 16.21
N GLY A 179 -2.53 4.17 17.07
CA GLY A 179 -1.52 5.13 17.52
C GLY A 179 -0.27 5.17 16.64
N THR A 180 -0.21 4.43 15.54
CA THR A 180 0.96 4.37 14.65
C THR A 180 0.65 4.99 13.28
N PHE A 181 1.68 5.50 12.60
CA PHE A 181 1.57 5.94 11.21
C PHE A 181 1.24 4.80 10.23
N LEU A 182 1.34 3.53 10.64
CA LEU A 182 1.03 2.38 9.80
C LEU A 182 -0.43 2.36 9.37
N LEU A 183 -1.35 2.83 10.23
CA LEU A 183 -2.75 3.04 9.86
C LEU A 183 -2.89 4.04 8.68
N THR A 184 -2.09 5.11 8.70
CA THR A 184 -2.08 6.11 7.61
C THR A 184 -1.42 5.56 6.35
N PHE A 185 -0.33 4.82 6.50
CA PHE A 185 0.38 4.24 5.36
C PHE A 185 -0.33 3.05 4.71
N SER A 186 -1.37 2.50 5.34
CA SER A 186 -2.13 1.37 4.77
C SER A 186 -2.96 1.73 3.54
N ASN A 187 -3.23 3.02 3.28
CA ASN A 187 -3.98 3.46 2.09
C ASN A 187 -3.10 4.01 0.95
N THR A 188 -1.80 3.78 0.98
CA THR A 188 -0.84 4.17 -0.07
C THR A 188 0.15 3.04 -0.37
N LEU A 189 0.72 3.04 -1.56
CA LEU A 189 1.77 2.09 -1.93
C LEU A 189 3.13 2.58 -1.40
N ASN A 190 3.54 2.05 -0.27
CA ASN A 190 4.82 2.37 0.36
C ASN A 190 5.44 1.15 1.05
N ASN A 191 6.72 1.25 1.38
CA ASN A 191 7.47 0.15 1.98
C ASN A 191 7.31 0.05 3.51
N HIS A 192 6.65 1.03 4.18
CA HIS A 192 6.64 1.10 5.65
C HIS A 192 5.86 -0.06 6.26
N LEU A 193 4.69 -0.38 5.73
CA LEU A 193 3.88 -1.49 6.23
C LEU A 193 4.57 -2.84 5.99
N VAL A 194 5.12 -3.04 4.79
CA VAL A 194 5.88 -4.26 4.45
C VAL A 194 7.07 -4.42 5.35
N ALA A 195 7.86 -3.35 5.57
CA ALA A 195 9.02 -3.38 6.45
C ALA A 195 8.63 -3.70 7.90
N ALA A 196 7.58 -3.07 8.42
CA ALA A 196 7.09 -3.33 9.78
C ALA A 196 6.68 -4.80 9.96
N VAL A 197 5.91 -5.35 9.01
CA VAL A 197 5.50 -6.77 9.03
C VAL A 197 6.72 -7.68 8.96
N SER A 198 7.68 -7.40 8.05
CA SER A 198 8.88 -8.22 7.90
C SER A 198 9.71 -8.26 9.18
N VAL A 199 9.87 -7.13 9.87
CA VAL A 199 10.55 -7.07 11.17
C VAL A 199 9.78 -7.88 12.22
N CYS A 200 8.46 -7.72 12.31
CA CYS A 200 7.63 -8.45 13.27
C CYS A 200 7.70 -9.97 13.03
N VAL A 201 7.65 -10.41 11.77
CA VAL A 201 7.78 -11.85 11.41
C VAL A 201 9.17 -12.39 11.77
N ALA A 202 10.23 -11.59 11.55
CA ALA A 202 11.59 -12.01 11.89
C ALA A 202 11.85 -12.11 13.41
N MET A 203 11.02 -11.47 14.22
CA MET A 203 11.13 -11.47 15.69
C MET A 203 10.22 -12.50 16.39
N GLU A 204 9.25 -13.12 15.68
CA GLU A 204 8.34 -14.13 16.22
C GLU A 204 8.99 -15.51 16.30
#